data_ff47888a20c741ff6d1ba6f924334de9
#
_entry.id   ff47888a20c741ff6d1ba6f924334de9
#
_cell.length_a   1.000
_cell.length_b   1.000
_cell.length_c   1.000
_cell.angle_alpha   90.00
_cell.angle_beta   90.00
_cell.angle_gamma   90.00
#
_symmetry.space_group_name_H-M   'P 1'
#
loop_
_entity.id
_entity.type
_entity.pdbx_description
1 polymer ?
#
loop_
_entity_poly.entity_id
_entity_poly.type
_entity_poly.pdbx_seq_one_letter_code
_entity_poly.pdbx_strand_id
1 'polypeptide(L)'
;MIKKILKYAVISLVLLFMYVPILVLAVYSFTDASNIGAIHAFSFQNYVTLFTTPELQHMIFGSILLAFGSAAIATILGTTGAVGAFYSKKRVRNTLSVLNQVPVVNADVVTGFSICILIVVVFGVSKDTYIPLVAGHVVLSAPFVYLAVVPKLKQMDPSLYEAALDLGATPFQALTKVIVPMIKEGIFAGALLAFTMSLDDFIITHFTKGPGVDTLSTKIYTEVKKGIKPEMYALSTIIFVTVLVLLLLVNYMPMAKKKK
;
A
#
# COMPACT_ATOMS: atom_id res chain seq x y z
N MET A 1 37.13 19.17 -2.64
CA MET A 1 37.11 17.91 -1.88
C MET A 1 36.20 18.00 -0.67
N ILE A 2 36.36 18.98 0.19
CA ILE A 2 35.57 19.16 1.45
C ILE A 2 34.05 19.19 1.21
N LYS A 3 33.55 19.93 0.21
CA LYS A 3 32.11 19.97 -0.12
C LYS A 3 31.52 18.61 -0.52
N LYS A 4 32.30 17.74 -1.19
CA LYS A 4 31.86 16.38 -1.51
C LYS A 4 31.80 15.48 -0.26
N ILE A 5 32.81 15.57 0.59
CA ILE A 5 32.87 14.82 1.84
C ILE A 5 31.69 15.23 2.73
N LEU A 6 31.46 16.53 2.90
CA LEU A 6 30.35 17.05 3.70
C LEU A 6 28.99 16.57 3.16
N LYS A 7 28.80 16.58 1.82
CA LYS A 7 27.58 16.06 1.20
C LYS A 7 27.33 14.57 1.53
N TYR A 8 28.35 13.73 1.38
CA TYR A 8 28.20 12.31 1.68
C TYR A 8 28.03 12.06 3.18
N ALA A 9 28.72 12.81 4.03
CA ALA A 9 28.56 12.71 5.47
C ALA A 9 27.13 13.05 5.92
N VAL A 10 26.55 14.13 5.39
CA VAL A 10 25.16 14.51 5.68
C VAL A 10 24.18 13.45 5.18
N ILE A 11 24.34 12.95 3.96
CA ILE A 11 23.46 11.90 3.41
C ILE A 11 23.55 10.62 4.26
N SER A 12 24.78 10.21 4.61
CA SER A 12 24.98 9.02 5.45
C SER A 12 24.38 9.19 6.84
N LEU A 13 24.51 10.38 7.44
CA LEU A 13 23.92 10.67 8.75
C LEU A 13 22.39 10.61 8.71
N VAL A 14 21.76 11.18 7.69
CA VAL A 14 20.31 11.14 7.50
C VAL A 14 19.84 9.70 7.31
N LEU A 15 20.51 8.94 6.44
CA LEU A 15 20.17 7.53 6.22
C LEU A 15 20.33 6.72 7.51
N LEU A 16 21.44 6.89 8.24
CA LEU A 16 21.65 6.22 9.51
C LEU A 16 20.54 6.54 10.50
N PHE A 17 20.18 7.81 10.66
CA PHE A 17 19.11 8.23 11.56
C PHE A 17 17.75 7.60 11.19
N MET A 18 17.44 7.48 9.89
CA MET A 18 16.20 6.88 9.42
C MET A 18 16.17 5.36 9.60
N TYR A 19 17.29 4.67 9.35
CA TYR A 19 17.30 3.20 9.35
C TYR A 19 17.69 2.56 10.70
N VAL A 20 18.40 3.27 11.58
CA VAL A 20 18.79 2.74 12.91
C VAL A 20 17.60 2.22 13.72
N PRO A 21 16.46 2.91 13.85
CA PRO A 21 15.33 2.36 14.60
C PRO A 21 14.83 1.03 14.03
N ILE A 22 14.81 0.90 12.70
CA ILE A 22 14.38 -0.32 12.01
C ILE A 22 15.39 -1.44 12.21
N LEU A 23 16.68 -1.14 12.12
CA LEU A 23 17.75 -2.10 12.39
C LEU A 23 17.73 -2.58 13.85
N VAL A 24 17.44 -1.70 14.80
CA VAL A 24 17.23 -2.06 16.19
C VAL A 24 16.10 -3.07 16.34
N LEU A 25 14.93 -2.81 15.74
CA LEU A 25 13.81 -3.77 15.73
C LEU A 25 14.22 -5.11 15.11
N ALA A 26 14.95 -5.07 13.99
CA ALA A 26 15.45 -6.28 13.34
C ALA A 26 16.43 -7.06 14.23
N VAL A 27 17.31 -6.40 14.95
CA VAL A 27 18.21 -7.07 15.93
C VAL A 27 17.40 -7.70 17.06
N TYR A 28 16.46 -6.96 17.66
CA TYR A 28 15.61 -7.49 18.73
C TYR A 28 14.74 -8.66 18.28
N SER A 29 14.38 -8.75 17.01
CA SER A 29 13.60 -9.86 16.48
C SER A 29 14.31 -11.22 16.58
N PHE A 30 15.67 -11.21 16.64
CA PHE A 30 16.51 -12.39 16.79
C PHE A 30 17.07 -12.57 18.22
N THR A 31 16.42 -12.01 19.21
CA THR A 31 16.83 -12.11 20.61
C THR A 31 15.73 -12.72 21.47
N ASP A 32 16.09 -13.21 22.63
CA ASP A 32 15.17 -13.69 23.66
C ASP A 32 14.62 -12.57 24.57
N ALA A 33 14.91 -11.31 24.22
CA ALA A 33 14.57 -10.16 25.03
C ALA A 33 13.07 -9.95 25.16
N SER A 34 12.53 -10.08 26.36
CA SER A 34 11.16 -9.71 26.71
C SER A 34 10.97 -8.21 26.95
N ASN A 35 12.06 -7.48 27.20
CA ASN A 35 12.07 -6.03 27.44
C ASN A 35 13.17 -5.35 26.63
N ILE A 36 12.94 -4.11 26.21
CA ILE A 36 13.93 -3.30 25.52
C ILE A 36 15.12 -3.06 26.45
N GLY A 37 16.34 -3.39 25.99
CA GLY A 37 17.59 -3.21 26.74
C GLY A 37 18.17 -4.49 27.35
N ALA A 38 17.42 -5.59 27.44
CA ALA A 38 17.86 -6.86 27.99
C ALA A 38 18.10 -7.90 26.88
N ILE A 39 19.21 -7.82 26.17
CA ILE A 39 19.60 -8.86 25.20
C ILE A 39 20.44 -9.88 25.93
N HIS A 40 19.98 -11.13 26.06
CA HIS A 40 20.71 -12.21 26.73
C HIS A 40 21.30 -13.20 25.72
N ALA A 41 20.54 -13.64 24.73
CA ALA A 41 20.99 -14.62 23.75
C ALA A 41 20.38 -14.39 22.37
N PHE A 42 21.05 -14.94 21.36
CA PHE A 42 20.48 -15.04 20.01
C PHE A 42 19.42 -16.15 19.97
N SER A 43 18.22 -15.85 19.49
CA SER A 43 17.10 -16.79 19.47
C SER A 43 16.19 -16.57 18.27
N PHE A 44 15.70 -17.65 17.68
CA PHE A 44 14.63 -17.64 16.69
C PHE A 44 13.23 -17.84 17.30
N GLN A 45 13.14 -17.88 18.63
CA GLN A 45 11.88 -18.20 19.30
C GLN A 45 10.73 -17.26 18.93
N ASN A 46 11.01 -15.99 18.69
CA ASN A 46 10.01 -15.00 18.27
C ASN A 46 9.35 -15.38 16.94
N TYR A 47 10.14 -15.89 16.00
CA TYR A 47 9.64 -16.38 14.72
C TYR A 47 8.88 -17.70 14.88
N VAL A 48 9.38 -18.61 15.70
CA VAL A 48 8.68 -19.86 15.99
C VAL A 48 7.31 -19.55 16.60
N THR A 49 7.25 -18.72 17.63
CA THR A 49 5.99 -18.29 18.27
C THR A 49 5.04 -17.63 17.26
N LEU A 50 5.58 -16.74 16.41
CA LEU A 50 4.78 -16.05 15.39
C LEU A 50 4.10 -17.03 14.41
N PHE A 51 4.80 -18.07 13.98
CA PHE A 51 4.30 -19.05 13.02
C PHE A 51 3.64 -20.28 13.64
N THR A 52 3.67 -20.45 14.97
CA THR A 52 2.99 -21.57 15.65
C THR A 52 1.71 -21.15 16.38
N THR A 53 1.55 -19.85 16.67
CA THR A 53 0.34 -19.36 17.35
C THR A 53 -0.81 -19.18 16.36
N PRO A 54 -1.91 -19.93 16.48
CA PRO A 54 -3.01 -19.91 15.52
C PRO A 54 -3.63 -18.51 15.33
N GLU A 55 -3.76 -17.74 16.43
CA GLU A 55 -4.29 -16.37 16.39
C GLU A 55 -3.44 -15.46 15.49
N LEU A 56 -2.11 -15.55 15.60
CA LEU A 56 -1.18 -14.75 14.80
C LEU A 56 -1.19 -15.19 13.33
N GLN A 57 -1.28 -16.49 13.06
CA GLN A 57 -1.40 -17.01 11.69
C GLN A 57 -2.68 -16.50 11.00
N HIS A 58 -3.82 -16.60 11.67
CA HIS A 58 -5.10 -16.09 11.14
C HIS A 58 -5.05 -14.59 10.85
N MET A 59 -4.41 -13.83 11.73
CA MET A 59 -4.24 -12.39 11.55
C MET A 59 -3.31 -12.06 10.38
N ILE A 60 -2.17 -12.75 10.24
CA ILE A 60 -1.24 -12.57 9.11
C ILE A 60 -1.98 -12.86 7.79
N PHE A 61 -2.63 -14.01 7.70
CA PHE A 61 -3.36 -14.41 6.51
C PHE A 61 -4.51 -13.45 6.18
N GLY A 62 -5.30 -13.06 7.20
CA GLY A 62 -6.39 -12.11 7.06
C GLY A 62 -5.91 -10.74 6.55
N SER A 63 -4.77 -10.24 7.07
CA SER A 63 -4.18 -8.98 6.63
C SER A 63 -3.68 -9.02 5.18
N ILE A 64 -3.03 -10.12 4.78
CA ILE A 64 -2.58 -10.31 3.40
C ILE A 64 -3.78 -10.42 2.45
N LEU A 65 -4.82 -11.18 2.82
CA LEU A 65 -6.03 -11.32 2.02
C LEU A 65 -6.77 -9.99 1.87
N LEU A 66 -6.89 -9.21 2.96
CA LEU A 66 -7.46 -7.87 2.94
C LEU A 66 -6.66 -6.94 2.02
N ALA A 67 -5.33 -6.91 2.18
CA ALA A 67 -4.45 -6.06 1.39
C ALA A 67 -4.52 -6.42 -0.09
N PHE A 68 -4.51 -7.72 -0.43
CA PHE A 68 -4.61 -8.17 -1.81
C PHE A 68 -5.98 -7.88 -2.43
N GLY A 69 -7.06 -8.16 -1.70
CA GLY A 69 -8.44 -7.94 -2.15
C GLY A 69 -8.74 -6.45 -2.37
N SER A 70 -8.40 -5.60 -1.40
CA SER A 70 -8.59 -4.15 -1.51
C SER A 70 -7.70 -3.53 -2.59
N ALA A 71 -6.44 -3.97 -2.72
CA ALA A 71 -5.54 -3.53 -3.78
C ALA A 71 -6.05 -3.92 -5.18
N ALA A 72 -6.61 -5.11 -5.35
CA ALA A 72 -7.19 -5.53 -6.63
C ALA A 72 -8.38 -4.62 -7.02
N ILE A 73 -9.30 -4.36 -6.10
CA ILE A 73 -10.44 -3.47 -6.34
C ILE A 73 -9.95 -2.04 -6.60
N ALA A 74 -9.03 -1.52 -5.78
CA ALA A 74 -8.46 -0.19 -5.94
C ALA A 74 -7.73 -0.05 -7.28
N THR A 75 -7.05 -1.10 -7.75
CA THR A 75 -6.36 -1.10 -9.04
C THR A 75 -7.34 -0.99 -10.20
N ILE A 76 -8.43 -1.73 -10.14
CA ILE A 76 -9.48 -1.64 -11.17
C ILE A 76 -10.08 -0.24 -11.17
N LEU A 77 -10.51 0.28 -10.01
CA LEU A 77 -11.15 1.59 -9.90
C LEU A 77 -10.19 2.73 -10.25
N GLY A 78 -8.96 2.71 -9.75
CA GLY A 78 -7.96 3.73 -10.02
C GLY A 78 -7.53 3.75 -11.49
N THR A 79 -7.37 2.57 -12.11
CA THR A 79 -7.01 2.46 -13.54
C THR A 79 -8.16 2.92 -14.43
N THR A 80 -9.38 2.45 -14.20
CA THR A 80 -10.55 2.86 -14.98
C THR A 80 -10.84 4.34 -14.82
N GLY A 81 -10.69 4.88 -13.59
CA GLY A 81 -10.79 6.30 -13.31
C GLY A 81 -9.73 7.13 -14.05
N ALA A 82 -8.46 6.67 -14.08
CA ALA A 82 -7.37 7.35 -14.79
C ALA A 82 -7.59 7.35 -16.31
N VAL A 83 -7.97 6.21 -16.88
CA VAL A 83 -8.28 6.09 -18.33
C VAL A 83 -9.50 6.95 -18.69
N GLY A 84 -10.58 6.86 -17.91
CA GLY A 84 -11.79 7.65 -18.13
C GLY A 84 -11.50 9.16 -18.05
N ALA A 85 -10.71 9.60 -17.07
CA ALA A 85 -10.30 11.00 -16.96
C ALA A 85 -9.42 11.45 -18.14
N PHE A 86 -8.51 10.59 -18.64
CA PHE A 86 -7.59 10.90 -19.73
C PHE A 86 -8.35 11.20 -21.04
N TYR A 87 -9.36 10.38 -21.38
CA TYR A 87 -10.17 10.56 -22.59
C TYR A 87 -11.35 11.54 -22.42
N SER A 88 -11.55 12.07 -21.20
CA SER A 88 -12.61 13.05 -20.94
C SER A 88 -12.24 14.49 -21.39
N LYS A 89 -13.27 15.34 -21.57
CA LYS A 89 -13.06 16.78 -21.81
C LYS A 89 -12.22 17.40 -20.69
N LYS A 90 -11.42 18.42 -21.03
CA LYS A 90 -10.48 19.10 -20.11
C LYS A 90 -11.11 19.50 -18.77
N ARG A 91 -12.35 19.99 -18.77
CA ARG A 91 -13.06 20.36 -17.53
C ARG A 91 -13.28 19.14 -16.63
N VAL A 92 -13.85 18.05 -17.19
CA VAL A 92 -14.11 16.80 -16.46
C VAL A 92 -12.81 16.19 -15.94
N ARG A 93 -11.79 16.12 -16.79
CA ARG A 93 -10.46 15.63 -16.41
C ARG A 93 -9.87 16.40 -15.22
N ASN A 94 -9.93 17.74 -15.26
CA ASN A 94 -9.42 18.57 -14.18
C ASN A 94 -10.20 18.36 -12.88
N THR A 95 -11.54 18.32 -12.95
CA THR A 95 -12.41 18.04 -11.79
C THR A 95 -12.12 16.67 -11.20
N LEU A 96 -12.04 15.62 -12.01
CA LEU A 96 -11.70 14.27 -11.54
C LEU A 96 -10.31 14.21 -10.91
N SER A 97 -9.31 14.90 -11.48
CA SER A 97 -7.96 14.98 -10.91
C SER A 97 -7.94 15.67 -9.55
N VAL A 98 -8.72 16.75 -9.37
CA VAL A 98 -8.85 17.43 -8.07
C VAL A 98 -9.58 16.54 -7.05
N LEU A 99 -10.72 15.96 -7.44
CA LEU A 99 -11.48 15.07 -6.56
C LEU A 99 -10.67 13.86 -6.12
N ASN A 100 -9.85 13.30 -7.00
CA ASN A 100 -8.96 12.19 -6.66
C ASN A 100 -7.87 12.57 -5.64
N GLN A 101 -7.48 13.85 -5.58
CA GLN A 101 -6.48 14.31 -4.63
C GLN A 101 -7.07 14.59 -3.23
N VAL A 102 -8.37 14.75 -3.11
CA VAL A 102 -9.02 15.03 -1.81
C VAL A 102 -8.69 13.96 -0.76
N PRO A 103 -8.85 12.65 -1.01
CA PRO A 103 -8.47 11.63 -0.03
C PRO A 103 -6.96 11.60 0.26
N VAL A 104 -6.12 11.96 -0.73
CA VAL A 104 -4.65 11.95 -0.57
C VAL A 104 -4.16 13.05 0.39
N VAL A 105 -4.82 14.20 0.39
CA VAL A 105 -4.45 15.36 1.22
C VAL A 105 -5.18 15.35 2.57
N ASN A 106 -6.31 14.65 2.63
CA ASN A 106 -7.12 14.58 3.85
C ASN A 106 -6.43 13.72 4.91
N ALA A 107 -6.61 14.06 6.18
CA ALA A 107 -6.10 13.24 7.26
C ALA A 107 -6.79 11.85 7.30
N ASP A 108 -6.01 10.78 7.45
CA ASP A 108 -6.51 9.40 7.44
C ASP A 108 -7.59 9.16 8.50
N VAL A 109 -7.46 9.82 9.66
CA VAL A 109 -8.46 9.78 10.74
C VAL A 109 -9.81 10.29 10.26
N VAL A 110 -9.82 11.42 9.54
CA VAL A 110 -11.06 12.03 9.01
C VAL A 110 -11.65 11.15 7.92
N THR A 111 -10.80 10.63 7.04
CA THR A 111 -11.21 9.73 5.95
C THR A 111 -11.80 8.44 6.52
N GLY A 112 -11.12 7.76 7.43
CA GLY A 112 -11.58 6.50 8.04
C GLY A 112 -12.88 6.67 8.81
N PHE A 113 -12.99 7.75 9.61
CA PHE A 113 -14.20 8.05 10.36
C PHE A 113 -15.39 8.38 9.45
N SER A 114 -15.16 9.18 8.39
CA SER A 114 -16.19 9.53 7.40
C SER A 114 -16.72 8.31 6.65
N ILE A 115 -15.83 7.41 6.22
CA ILE A 115 -16.22 6.15 5.55
C ILE A 115 -17.00 5.26 6.50
N CYS A 116 -16.57 5.16 7.76
CA CYS A 116 -17.29 4.39 8.75
C CYS A 116 -18.72 4.92 8.94
N ILE A 117 -18.90 6.24 9.11
CA ILE A 117 -20.24 6.84 9.21
C ILE A 117 -21.06 6.58 7.94
N LEU A 118 -20.48 6.82 6.76
CA LEU A 118 -21.19 6.65 5.51
C LEU A 118 -21.71 5.22 5.35
N ILE A 119 -20.86 4.22 5.58
CA ILE A 119 -21.22 2.82 5.33
C ILE A 119 -22.10 2.27 6.46
N VAL A 120 -21.75 2.53 7.70
CA VAL A 120 -22.46 1.94 8.85
C VAL A 120 -23.74 2.69 9.18
N VAL A 121 -23.69 4.03 9.22
CA VAL A 121 -24.83 4.83 9.67
C VAL A 121 -25.76 5.15 8.49
N VAL A 122 -25.22 5.63 7.36
CA VAL A 122 -26.05 6.06 6.22
C VAL A 122 -26.57 4.88 5.42
N PHE A 123 -25.70 3.90 5.12
CA PHE A 123 -26.09 2.70 4.34
C PHE A 123 -26.58 1.54 5.22
N GLY A 124 -26.49 1.65 6.55
CA GLY A 124 -26.98 0.62 7.48
C GLY A 124 -26.20 -0.72 7.44
N VAL A 125 -24.98 -0.71 6.89
CA VAL A 125 -24.16 -1.93 6.80
C VAL A 125 -23.49 -2.21 8.13
N SER A 126 -23.68 -3.41 8.70
CA SER A 126 -23.07 -3.78 9.97
C SER A 126 -21.53 -3.75 9.89
N LYS A 127 -20.90 -3.28 10.96
CA LYS A 127 -19.43 -3.39 11.14
C LYS A 127 -18.92 -4.83 11.22
N ASP A 128 -19.80 -5.78 11.56
CA ASP A 128 -19.42 -7.20 11.60
C ASP A 128 -19.11 -7.77 10.22
N THR A 129 -19.52 -7.07 9.17
CA THR A 129 -19.13 -7.39 7.79
C THR A 129 -17.75 -6.79 7.46
N TYR A 130 -17.04 -7.41 6.54
CA TYR A 130 -15.77 -6.85 6.02
C TYR A 130 -15.98 -5.66 5.06
N ILE A 131 -17.22 -5.30 4.73
CA ILE A 131 -17.53 -4.26 3.74
C ILE A 131 -16.97 -2.89 4.14
N PRO A 132 -17.21 -2.36 5.37
CA PRO A 132 -16.63 -1.08 5.77
C PRO A 132 -15.11 -1.08 5.74
N LEU A 133 -14.50 -2.19 6.14
CA LEU A 133 -13.06 -2.37 6.18
C LEU A 133 -12.46 -2.36 4.76
N VAL A 134 -12.97 -3.20 3.86
CA VAL A 134 -12.50 -3.25 2.47
C VAL A 134 -12.74 -1.93 1.75
N ALA A 135 -13.90 -1.31 1.92
CA ALA A 135 -14.21 -0.02 1.32
C ALA A 135 -13.27 1.08 1.80
N GLY A 136 -12.94 1.11 3.10
CA GLY A 136 -11.96 2.02 3.67
C GLY A 136 -10.60 1.91 2.99
N HIS A 137 -10.08 0.69 2.88
CA HIS A 137 -8.80 0.41 2.20
C HIS A 137 -8.82 0.75 0.71
N VAL A 138 -9.95 0.50 0.02
CA VAL A 138 -10.11 0.85 -1.39
C VAL A 138 -10.09 2.37 -1.59
N VAL A 139 -10.82 3.12 -0.76
CA VAL A 139 -10.86 4.60 -0.83
C VAL A 139 -9.49 5.20 -0.54
N LEU A 140 -8.74 4.64 0.41
CA LEU A 140 -7.36 5.04 0.70
C LEU A 140 -6.46 4.82 -0.52
N SER A 141 -6.54 3.64 -1.14
CA SER A 141 -5.54 3.16 -2.10
C SER A 141 -5.81 3.56 -3.55
N ALA A 142 -7.09 3.65 -3.97
CA ALA A 142 -7.47 3.94 -5.36
C ALA A 142 -6.88 5.25 -5.92
N PRO A 143 -6.80 6.36 -5.14
CA PRO A 143 -6.16 7.58 -5.60
C PRO A 143 -4.68 7.39 -5.98
N PHE A 144 -3.95 6.57 -5.28
CA PHE A 144 -2.52 6.32 -5.55
C PHE A 144 -2.34 5.48 -6.81
N VAL A 145 -3.24 4.53 -7.07
CA VAL A 145 -3.26 3.81 -8.36
C VAL A 145 -3.51 4.78 -9.50
N TYR A 146 -4.50 5.66 -9.37
CA TYR A 146 -4.78 6.71 -10.34
C TYR A 146 -3.53 7.56 -10.63
N LEU A 147 -2.84 8.03 -9.58
CA LEU A 147 -1.62 8.82 -9.69
C LEU A 147 -0.44 8.06 -10.32
N ALA A 148 -0.36 6.74 -10.15
CA ALA A 148 0.66 5.89 -10.78
C ALA A 148 0.38 5.66 -12.28
N VAL A 149 -0.89 5.58 -12.68
CA VAL A 149 -1.31 5.29 -14.06
C VAL A 149 -1.30 6.55 -14.94
N VAL A 150 -1.72 7.70 -14.43
CA VAL A 150 -1.83 8.95 -15.21
C VAL A 150 -0.52 9.34 -15.93
N PRO A 151 0.67 9.29 -15.32
CA PRO A 151 1.92 9.60 -16.02
C PRO A 151 2.19 8.68 -17.22
N LYS A 152 1.82 7.39 -17.13
CA LYS A 152 1.97 6.44 -18.23
C LYS A 152 1.03 6.73 -19.40
N LEU A 153 -0.22 7.12 -19.10
CA LEU A 153 -1.16 7.59 -20.11
C LEU A 153 -0.66 8.86 -20.82
N LYS A 154 -0.06 9.81 -20.08
CA LYS A 154 0.50 11.03 -20.65
C LYS A 154 1.76 10.81 -21.51
N GLN A 155 2.50 9.72 -21.28
CA GLN A 155 3.67 9.35 -22.06
C GLN A 155 3.33 8.56 -23.36
N MET A 156 2.11 8.09 -23.45
CA MET A 156 1.61 7.34 -24.61
C MET A 156 1.19 8.30 -25.72
N ASP A 157 1.38 7.88 -26.98
CA ASP A 157 0.87 8.61 -28.13
C ASP A 157 -0.69 8.57 -28.14
N PRO A 158 -1.34 9.73 -28.10
CA PRO A 158 -2.80 9.82 -28.07
C PRO A 158 -3.49 9.20 -29.32
N SER A 159 -2.80 9.15 -30.46
CA SER A 159 -3.32 8.64 -31.73
C SER A 159 -3.52 7.11 -31.73
N LEU A 160 -2.90 6.39 -30.82
CA LEU A 160 -2.96 4.91 -30.78
C LEU A 160 -4.39 4.38 -30.55
N TYR A 161 -5.18 5.09 -29.78
CA TYR A 161 -6.58 4.71 -29.56
C TYR A 161 -7.40 4.88 -30.85
N GLU A 162 -7.25 6.02 -31.53
CA GLU A 162 -7.94 6.32 -32.79
C GLU A 162 -7.49 5.36 -33.91
N ALA A 163 -6.19 5.14 -34.04
CA ALA A 163 -5.65 4.17 -34.98
C ALA A 163 -6.18 2.74 -34.78
N ALA A 164 -6.38 2.32 -33.53
CA ALA A 164 -6.99 1.02 -33.25
C ALA A 164 -8.47 0.96 -33.71
N LEU A 165 -9.22 2.04 -33.53
CA LEU A 165 -10.60 2.13 -34.01
C LEU A 165 -10.66 2.14 -35.53
N ASP A 166 -9.78 2.86 -36.20
CA ASP A 166 -9.69 2.91 -37.69
C ASP A 166 -9.38 1.54 -38.30
N LEU A 167 -8.64 0.70 -37.56
CA LEU A 167 -8.35 -0.70 -37.90
C LEU A 167 -9.53 -1.65 -37.59
N GLY A 168 -10.70 -1.12 -37.17
CA GLY A 168 -11.89 -1.90 -36.90
C GLY A 168 -12.01 -2.49 -35.51
N ALA A 169 -11.16 -2.08 -34.57
CA ALA A 169 -11.31 -2.51 -33.18
C ALA A 169 -12.53 -1.81 -32.53
N THR A 170 -13.25 -2.55 -31.69
CA THR A 170 -14.26 -1.92 -30.84
C THR A 170 -13.60 -1.07 -29.75
N PRO A 171 -14.29 -0.06 -29.17
CA PRO A 171 -13.74 0.75 -28.08
C PRO A 171 -13.18 -0.09 -26.93
N PHE A 172 -13.86 -1.15 -26.55
CA PHE A 172 -13.40 -2.07 -25.51
C PHE A 172 -12.14 -2.84 -25.92
N GLN A 173 -12.05 -3.26 -27.19
CA GLN A 173 -10.85 -3.92 -27.71
C GLN A 173 -9.67 -2.96 -27.79
N ALA A 174 -9.88 -1.72 -28.23
CA ALA A 174 -8.83 -0.68 -28.26
C ALA A 174 -8.29 -0.42 -26.85
N LEU A 175 -9.15 -0.29 -25.83
CA LEU A 175 -8.75 -0.12 -24.44
C LEU A 175 -7.98 -1.34 -23.91
N THR A 176 -8.52 -2.54 -24.06
CA THR A 176 -7.95 -3.75 -23.43
C THR A 176 -6.74 -4.30 -24.16
N LYS A 177 -6.70 -4.25 -25.51
CA LYS A 177 -5.60 -4.83 -26.32
C LYS A 177 -4.50 -3.84 -26.65
N VAL A 178 -4.77 -2.52 -26.62
CA VAL A 178 -3.76 -1.49 -26.95
C VAL A 178 -3.41 -0.66 -25.73
N ILE A 179 -4.37 0.02 -25.13
CA ILE A 179 -4.07 0.99 -24.06
C ILE A 179 -3.57 0.31 -22.77
N VAL A 180 -4.32 -0.68 -22.24
CA VAL A 180 -3.96 -1.38 -20.99
C VAL A 180 -2.56 -2.02 -21.04
N PRO A 181 -2.16 -2.74 -22.11
CA PRO A 181 -0.80 -3.26 -22.24
C PRO A 181 0.28 -2.18 -22.26
N MET A 182 0.02 -1.01 -22.80
CA MET A 182 0.99 0.10 -22.84
C MET A 182 1.21 0.74 -21.48
N ILE A 183 0.17 0.82 -20.65
CA ILE A 183 0.22 1.42 -19.31
C ILE A 183 0.45 0.39 -18.20
N LYS A 184 0.66 -0.89 -18.52
CA LYS A 184 0.78 -2.00 -17.55
C LYS A 184 1.80 -1.76 -16.44
N GLU A 185 2.90 -1.08 -16.73
CA GLU A 185 3.90 -0.74 -15.72
C GLU A 185 3.34 0.22 -14.67
N GLY A 186 2.51 1.19 -15.09
CA GLY A 186 1.81 2.09 -14.18
C GLY A 186 0.75 1.38 -13.35
N ILE A 187 -0.01 0.46 -13.98
CA ILE A 187 -1.01 -0.36 -13.29
C ILE A 187 -0.34 -1.23 -12.23
N PHE A 188 0.75 -1.92 -12.60
CA PHE A 188 1.48 -2.78 -11.66
C PHE A 188 2.10 -1.99 -10.50
N ALA A 189 2.73 -0.83 -10.79
CA ALA A 189 3.27 0.04 -9.76
C ALA A 189 2.15 0.56 -8.81
N GLY A 190 1.01 0.95 -9.37
CA GLY A 190 -0.15 1.37 -8.61
C GLY A 190 -0.73 0.25 -7.74
N ALA A 191 -0.83 -0.97 -8.28
CA ALA A 191 -1.30 -2.14 -7.53
C ALA A 191 -0.40 -2.48 -6.35
N LEU A 192 0.92 -2.42 -6.53
CA LEU A 192 1.88 -2.65 -5.45
C LEU A 192 1.84 -1.55 -4.38
N LEU A 193 1.67 -0.27 -4.79
CA LEU A 193 1.45 0.83 -3.85
C LEU A 193 0.15 0.61 -3.06
N ALA A 194 -0.94 0.25 -3.71
CA ALA A 194 -2.22 -0.04 -3.06
C ALA A 194 -2.10 -1.19 -2.06
N PHE A 195 -1.38 -2.25 -2.44
CA PHE A 195 -1.12 -3.39 -1.55
C PHE A 195 -0.31 -2.99 -0.31
N THR A 196 0.80 -2.26 -0.51
CA THR A 196 1.65 -1.83 0.62
C THR A 196 0.92 -0.88 1.55
N MET A 197 0.16 0.08 1.02
CA MET A 197 -0.65 1.00 1.82
C MET A 197 -1.74 0.28 2.63
N SER A 198 -2.39 -0.71 2.02
CA SER A 198 -3.40 -1.50 2.71
C SER A 198 -2.80 -2.41 3.80
N LEU A 199 -1.59 -2.95 3.57
CA LEU A 199 -0.92 -3.82 4.54
C LEU A 199 -0.46 -3.05 5.80
N ASP A 200 -0.02 -1.80 5.62
CA ASP A 200 0.55 -0.94 6.67
C ASP A 200 -0.50 -0.07 7.37
N ASP A 201 -1.73 0.01 6.83
CA ASP A 201 -2.75 0.88 7.37
C ASP A 201 -3.20 0.43 8.78
N PHE A 202 -3.11 1.36 9.70
CA PHE A 202 -3.67 1.23 11.05
C PHE A 202 -4.93 2.07 11.23
N ILE A 203 -4.93 3.29 10.71
CA ILE A 203 -5.92 4.31 11.08
C ILE A 203 -7.27 3.97 10.49
N ILE A 204 -7.35 3.74 9.19
CA ILE A 204 -8.62 3.40 8.52
C ILE A 204 -9.14 2.07 9.04
N THR A 205 -8.25 1.07 9.18
CA THR A 205 -8.60 -0.21 9.80
C THR A 205 -9.22 -0.03 11.18
N HIS A 206 -8.63 0.81 12.04
CA HIS A 206 -9.12 1.02 13.39
C HIS A 206 -10.56 1.56 13.43
N PHE A 207 -10.93 2.45 12.51
CA PHE A 207 -12.28 3.00 12.43
C PHE A 207 -13.29 2.08 11.75
N THR A 208 -12.85 1.27 10.78
CA THR A 208 -13.75 0.51 9.90
C THR A 208 -13.84 -0.97 10.24
N LYS A 209 -12.91 -1.53 11.03
CA LYS A 209 -12.94 -2.95 11.43
C LYS A 209 -14.09 -3.25 12.38
N GLY A 210 -14.64 -4.47 12.24
CA GLY A 210 -15.59 -5.03 13.18
C GLY A 210 -14.95 -5.61 14.45
N PRO A 211 -15.77 -6.00 15.44
CA PRO A 211 -15.28 -6.68 16.63
C PRO A 211 -14.55 -7.98 16.28
N GLY A 212 -13.44 -8.23 16.96
CA GLY A 212 -12.65 -9.46 16.75
C GLY A 212 -11.82 -9.51 15.46
N VAL A 213 -11.87 -8.49 14.61
CA VAL A 213 -11.02 -8.37 13.43
C VAL A 213 -9.78 -7.57 13.78
N ASP A 214 -8.61 -8.21 13.72
CA ASP A 214 -7.33 -7.54 13.87
C ASP A 214 -6.48 -7.74 12.62
N THR A 215 -5.79 -6.65 12.24
CA THR A 215 -4.74 -6.68 11.21
C THR A 215 -3.37 -6.60 11.87
N LEU A 216 -2.32 -6.86 11.08
CA LEU A 216 -0.95 -6.75 11.54
C LEU A 216 -0.66 -5.41 12.21
N SER A 217 -1.05 -4.31 11.56
CA SER A 217 -0.81 -2.94 12.04
C SER A 217 -1.60 -2.63 13.32
N THR A 218 -2.88 -3.07 13.41
CA THR A 218 -3.69 -2.86 14.62
C THR A 218 -3.18 -3.69 15.80
N LYS A 219 -2.68 -4.90 15.56
CA LYS A 219 -2.07 -5.74 16.60
C LYS A 219 -0.80 -5.12 17.15
N ILE A 220 0.14 -4.73 16.28
CA ILE A 220 1.37 -4.06 16.68
C ILE A 220 1.06 -2.83 17.54
N TYR A 221 0.15 -1.97 17.08
CA TYR A 221 -0.22 -0.77 17.83
C TYR A 221 -0.81 -1.08 19.21
N THR A 222 -1.67 -2.09 19.31
CA THR A 222 -2.29 -2.50 20.56
C THR A 222 -1.26 -3.06 21.54
N GLU A 223 -0.33 -3.90 21.06
CA GLU A 223 0.72 -4.48 21.89
C GLU A 223 1.75 -3.44 22.34
N VAL A 224 2.09 -2.47 21.49
CA VAL A 224 2.97 -1.34 21.88
C VAL A 224 2.40 -0.55 23.06
N LYS A 225 1.07 -0.37 23.11
CA LYS A 225 0.40 0.32 24.25
C LYS A 225 0.35 -0.50 25.53
N LYS A 226 0.32 -1.83 25.45
CA LYS A 226 0.21 -2.74 26.60
C LYS A 226 1.57 -3.18 27.14
N GLY A 227 2.64 -2.96 26.40
CA GLY A 227 3.97 -3.51 26.60
C GLY A 227 4.31 -4.42 25.42
N ILE A 228 5.46 -4.16 24.78
CA ILE A 228 5.82 -4.83 23.52
C ILE A 228 6.14 -6.29 23.81
N LYS A 229 5.42 -7.21 23.19
CA LYS A 229 5.75 -8.63 23.21
C LYS A 229 6.87 -8.95 22.22
N PRO A 230 7.79 -9.88 22.55
CA PRO A 230 8.94 -10.20 21.70
C PRO A 230 8.59 -10.61 20.26
N GLU A 231 7.49 -11.35 20.07
CA GLU A 231 7.02 -11.75 18.73
C GLU A 231 6.62 -10.55 17.85
N MET A 232 6.34 -9.39 18.42
CA MET A 232 6.02 -8.17 17.66
C MET A 232 7.25 -7.59 16.96
N TYR A 233 8.46 -7.82 17.48
CA TYR A 233 9.68 -7.45 16.78
C TYR A 233 9.86 -8.28 15.50
N ALA A 234 9.62 -9.60 15.59
CA ALA A 234 9.66 -10.49 14.42
C ALA A 234 8.60 -10.10 13.39
N LEU A 235 7.37 -9.82 13.83
CA LEU A 235 6.27 -9.40 12.97
C LEU A 235 6.61 -8.09 12.23
N SER A 236 7.07 -7.06 12.96
CA SER A 236 7.46 -5.77 12.37
C SER A 236 8.61 -5.93 11.36
N THR A 237 9.58 -6.78 11.66
CA THR A 237 10.70 -7.08 10.76
C THR A 237 10.22 -7.74 9.47
N ILE A 238 9.30 -8.72 9.55
CA ILE A 238 8.71 -9.37 8.37
C ILE A 238 7.95 -8.36 7.50
N ILE A 239 7.12 -7.50 8.11
CA ILE A 239 6.40 -6.46 7.36
C ILE A 239 7.40 -5.54 6.65
N PHE A 240 8.42 -5.05 7.36
CA PHE A 240 9.43 -4.18 6.78
C PHE A 240 10.15 -4.84 5.59
N VAL A 241 10.61 -6.09 5.76
CA VAL A 241 11.28 -6.84 4.69
C VAL A 241 10.34 -7.06 3.50
N THR A 242 9.07 -7.38 3.75
CA THR A 242 8.07 -7.55 2.70
C THR A 242 7.87 -6.28 1.90
N VAL A 243 7.66 -5.15 2.58
CA VAL A 243 7.50 -3.84 1.93
C VAL A 243 8.76 -3.44 1.17
N LEU A 244 9.95 -3.67 1.75
CA LEU A 244 11.23 -3.40 1.09
C LEU A 244 11.40 -4.23 -0.19
N VAL A 245 11.11 -5.52 -0.15
CA VAL A 245 11.17 -6.40 -1.33
C VAL A 245 10.20 -5.93 -2.41
N LEU A 246 8.96 -5.61 -2.04
CA LEU A 246 7.97 -5.09 -2.99
C LEU A 246 8.43 -3.77 -3.62
N LEU A 247 8.97 -2.85 -2.83
CA LEU A 247 9.51 -1.58 -3.32
C LEU A 247 10.69 -1.79 -4.29
N LEU A 248 11.58 -2.73 -3.99
CA LEU A 248 12.66 -3.09 -4.89
C LEU A 248 12.12 -3.68 -6.20
N LEU A 249 11.14 -4.57 -6.15
CA LEU A 249 10.50 -5.14 -7.35
C LEU A 249 9.90 -4.04 -8.25
N VAL A 250 9.19 -3.07 -7.66
CA VAL A 250 8.63 -1.92 -8.41
C VAL A 250 9.72 -1.13 -9.12
N ASN A 251 10.83 -0.87 -8.44
CA ASN A 251 11.90 -0.02 -8.98
C ASN A 251 12.78 -0.76 -10.03
N TYR A 252 13.00 -2.06 -9.87
CA TYR A 252 13.87 -2.82 -10.79
C TYR A 252 13.17 -3.27 -12.08
N MET A 253 11.86 -3.52 -12.06
CA MET A 253 11.12 -3.95 -13.26
C MET A 253 11.22 -3.00 -14.48
N PRO A 254 11.07 -1.67 -14.34
CA PRO A 254 11.21 -0.76 -15.49
C PRO A 254 12.64 -0.62 -15.99
N MET A 255 13.67 -0.86 -15.18
CA MET A 255 15.08 -0.73 -15.59
C MET A 255 15.57 -1.91 -16.43
N ALA A 256 15.02 -3.09 -16.26
CA ALA A 256 15.40 -4.27 -17.04
C ALA A 256 15.02 -4.17 -18.53
N LYS A 257 14.04 -3.33 -18.89
CA LYS A 257 13.62 -3.11 -20.29
C LYS A 257 14.36 -2.01 -21.04
N LYS A 258 15.14 -1.15 -20.37
CA LYS A 258 15.96 -0.11 -21.02
C LYS A 258 17.30 -0.62 -21.58
N LYS A 259 17.64 -1.90 -21.38
CA LYS A 259 18.91 -2.51 -21.82
C LYS A 259 18.77 -3.40 -23.08
N LYS A 260 17.67 -3.26 -23.85
CA LYS A 260 17.58 -3.93 -25.17
C LYS A 260 17.43 -2.93 -26.29
#